data_afc2a8c79576af45f01e647b6c0cbbb1
#
_entry.id   afc2a8c79576af45f01e647b6c0cbbb1
#
_cell.length_a   1.000
_cell.length_b   1.000
_cell.length_c   1.000
_cell.angle_alpha   90.00
_cell.angle_beta   90.00
_cell.angle_gamma   90.00
#
_symmetry.space_group_name_H-M   'P 1'
#
loop_
_entity.id
_entity.type
_entity.pdbx_description
1 polymer ?
#
loop_
_entity_poly.entity_id
_entity_poly.type
_entity_poly.pdbx_seq_one_letter_code
_entity_poly.pdbx_strand_id
1 'polypeptide(L)'
;LYELREKMDAEYFNIHDGADEDEITILSQSAWYGGILRAVEGEAEPFYASWQAFGNLNPEDPDFWNQADRHFDLTWYTDYIIGESWMSNIDWPWNNIKIYRSDVTGNRWRYCLIDQELALQPNGWTDVYYDHIRFMLDQDPSIPHISVWLKGMQNNRFRNYFINRFADLMNSNYLFEHISAIEQNMFALTRDEMVNEYSRWGDPNNIPEQMMAFTGNHLTLQQQFQMRTEQVRNHIVSNLGLPNQVNLSLNVVPEGAGKIHISTITPDTYPWNGVYFNGVPVSITAEPAPGYYFSYWGNNGLIADTLNVQFLDTLNAETIDFTAYFGEEHVGTGQIAAGEDGFSLYPNPAGDVIYLSNLKHKEAVYTLYDMNGHLLKEGIIRETDTQTVINISNLTPSVYLMRVMDPTDGPVHLRFIKAADLH
;
A
#
# COMPACT_ATOMS: atom_id res chain seq x y z
N LEU A 1 9.22 -37.74 2.61
CA LEU A 1 9.39 -36.39 2.06
C LEU A 1 10.15 -35.56 3.06
N TYR A 2 11.16 -34.80 2.62
CA TYR A 2 11.88 -33.85 3.45
C TYR A 2 11.76 -32.48 2.82
N GLU A 3 11.39 -31.49 3.63
CA GLU A 3 11.41 -30.10 3.23
C GLU A 3 12.73 -29.48 3.71
N LEU A 4 13.44 -28.85 2.77
CA LEU A 4 14.60 -28.04 3.11
C LEU A 4 14.09 -26.62 3.38
N ARG A 5 14.21 -26.18 4.61
CA ARG A 5 13.90 -24.79 5.03
C ARG A 5 15.18 -24.09 5.43
N GLU A 6 15.33 -22.84 4.99
CA GLU A 6 16.35 -21.99 5.58
C GLU A 6 15.98 -21.70 7.05
N LYS A 7 16.97 -21.80 7.91
CA LYS A 7 16.81 -21.42 9.29
C LYS A 7 16.94 -19.89 9.38
N MET A 8 15.92 -19.23 9.88
CA MET A 8 15.97 -17.78 10.13
C MET A 8 16.86 -17.48 11.35
N ASP A 9 18.18 -17.49 11.14
CA ASP A 9 19.23 -17.11 12.08
C ASP A 9 20.04 -15.91 11.54
N ALA A 10 21.15 -15.55 12.16
CA ALA A 10 21.94 -14.40 11.76
C ALA A 10 22.42 -14.48 10.29
N GLU A 11 22.85 -15.68 9.84
CA GLU A 11 23.28 -15.89 8.46
C GLU A 11 22.13 -15.66 7.46
N TYR A 12 20.92 -16.12 7.79
CA TYR A 12 19.71 -15.86 6.97
C TYR A 12 19.49 -14.37 6.76
N PHE A 13 19.46 -13.59 7.84
CA PHE A 13 19.23 -12.14 7.74
C PHE A 13 20.40 -11.38 7.12
N ASN A 14 21.63 -11.90 7.24
CA ASN A 14 22.75 -11.35 6.51
C ASN A 14 22.61 -11.54 5.00
N ILE A 15 22.25 -12.76 4.56
CA ILE A 15 22.09 -13.08 3.13
C ILE A 15 20.92 -12.32 2.50
N HIS A 16 19.77 -12.26 3.19
CA HIS A 16 18.53 -11.73 2.60
C HIS A 16 18.36 -10.22 2.81
N ASP A 17 18.80 -9.68 3.94
CA ASP A 17 18.59 -8.28 4.31
C ASP A 17 19.90 -7.48 4.37
N GLY A 18 21.05 -8.14 4.37
CA GLY A 18 22.37 -7.50 4.56
C GLY A 18 22.67 -7.09 6.00
N ALA A 19 21.96 -7.69 6.98
CA ALA A 19 22.20 -7.41 8.40
C ALA A 19 23.58 -7.88 8.84
N ASP A 20 24.22 -7.13 9.74
CA ASP A 20 25.47 -7.57 10.37
C ASP A 20 25.19 -8.72 11.36
N GLU A 21 25.81 -9.87 11.14
CA GLU A 21 25.60 -11.06 11.97
C GLU A 21 26.04 -10.86 13.43
N ASP A 22 27.01 -10.01 13.68
CA ASP A 22 27.52 -9.72 15.01
C ASP A 22 26.67 -8.69 15.79
N GLU A 23 25.84 -7.91 15.07
CA GLU A 23 25.03 -6.84 15.65
C GLU A 23 23.52 -7.13 15.64
N ILE A 24 23.08 -8.26 15.07
CA ILE A 24 21.67 -8.64 15.01
C ILE A 24 21.16 -9.16 16.35
N THR A 25 19.94 -8.81 16.69
CA THR A 25 19.17 -9.44 17.78
C THR A 25 18.01 -10.23 17.20
N ILE A 26 17.92 -11.51 17.53
CA ILE A 26 16.85 -12.42 17.11
C ILE A 26 16.20 -13.00 18.36
N LEU A 27 14.89 -12.83 18.48
CA LEU A 27 14.11 -13.39 19.58
C LEU A 27 13.08 -14.39 19.04
N SER A 28 12.79 -15.42 19.83
CA SER A 28 11.78 -16.42 19.51
C SER A 28 10.93 -16.76 20.74
N GLN A 29 9.64 -17.00 20.52
CA GLN A 29 8.71 -17.49 21.52
C GLN A 29 8.04 -18.75 21.02
N SER A 30 7.99 -19.76 21.88
CA SER A 30 7.29 -21.02 21.62
C SER A 30 6.62 -21.50 22.90
N ALA A 31 5.41 -22.05 22.77
CA ALA A 31 4.67 -22.66 23.86
C ALA A 31 5.45 -23.81 24.53
N TRP A 32 6.26 -24.56 23.75
CA TRP A 32 7.14 -25.61 24.25
C TRP A 32 8.15 -25.14 25.27
N TYR A 33 8.53 -23.86 25.22
CA TYR A 33 9.45 -23.22 26.15
C TYR A 33 8.74 -22.32 27.17
N GLY A 34 7.45 -22.58 27.45
CA GLY A 34 6.64 -21.86 28.42
C GLY A 34 6.13 -20.51 27.97
N GLY A 35 6.06 -20.27 26.62
CA GLY A 35 5.51 -19.03 26.05
C GLY A 35 6.31 -17.76 26.38
N ILE A 36 7.59 -17.89 26.74
CA ILE A 36 8.45 -16.76 27.08
C ILE A 36 9.29 -16.40 25.85
N LEU A 37 9.36 -15.12 25.53
CA LEU A 37 10.22 -14.60 24.49
C LEU A 37 11.70 -14.74 24.92
N ARG A 38 12.50 -15.46 24.15
CA ARG A 38 13.91 -15.78 24.43
C ARG A 38 14.81 -15.28 23.30
N ALA A 39 15.99 -14.82 23.67
CA ALA A 39 17.02 -14.52 22.70
C ALA A 39 17.55 -15.81 22.04
N VAL A 40 17.58 -15.81 20.72
CA VAL A 40 18.31 -16.76 19.87
C VAL A 40 19.69 -16.19 19.60
N GLU A 41 19.72 -14.88 19.31
CA GLU A 41 20.93 -14.05 19.18
C GLU A 41 20.71 -12.74 19.93
N GLY A 42 21.74 -12.19 20.56
CA GLY A 42 21.68 -10.95 21.33
C GLY A 42 20.90 -11.10 22.65
N GLU A 43 20.12 -10.07 23.01
CA GLU A 43 19.43 -9.97 24.30
C GLU A 43 17.96 -9.58 24.13
N ALA A 44 17.08 -9.99 25.07
CA ALA A 44 15.65 -9.71 25.01
C ALA A 44 15.25 -8.36 25.63
N GLU A 45 16.06 -7.80 26.53
CA GLU A 45 15.79 -6.55 27.24
C GLU A 45 15.44 -5.38 26.30
N PRO A 46 16.13 -5.18 25.17
CA PRO A 46 15.81 -4.11 24.23
C PRO A 46 14.39 -4.21 23.64
N PHE A 47 13.85 -5.42 23.50
CA PHE A 47 12.46 -5.58 23.06
C PHE A 47 11.49 -5.08 24.12
N TYR A 48 11.69 -5.50 25.38
CA TYR A 48 10.82 -5.07 26.46
C TYR A 48 10.90 -3.56 26.71
N ALA A 49 12.11 -2.97 26.56
CA ALA A 49 12.28 -1.52 26.64
C ALA A 49 11.49 -0.80 25.51
N SER A 50 11.57 -1.30 24.27
CA SER A 50 10.83 -0.77 23.14
C SER A 50 9.33 -0.92 23.34
N TRP A 51 8.88 -2.09 23.81
CA TRP A 51 7.47 -2.34 24.09
C TRP A 51 6.92 -1.44 25.21
N GLN A 52 7.67 -1.23 26.29
CA GLN A 52 7.30 -0.33 27.36
C GLN A 52 7.24 1.13 26.87
N ALA A 53 8.23 1.56 26.10
CA ALA A 53 8.26 2.91 25.51
C ALA A 53 7.05 3.13 24.59
N PHE A 54 6.74 2.17 23.71
CA PHE A 54 5.54 2.19 22.88
C PHE A 54 4.26 2.21 23.73
N GLY A 55 4.21 1.41 24.81
CA GLY A 55 3.09 1.38 25.75
C GLY A 55 2.76 2.73 26.39
N ASN A 56 3.74 3.62 26.51
CA ASN A 56 3.59 4.96 27.09
C ASN A 56 3.15 6.04 26.06
N LEU A 57 3.14 5.73 24.78
CA LEU A 57 2.73 6.69 23.74
C LEU A 57 1.23 7.00 23.86
N ASN A 58 0.85 8.24 23.53
CA ASN A 58 -0.55 8.63 23.39
C ASN A 58 -1.03 8.35 21.96
N PRO A 59 -1.99 7.47 21.71
CA PRO A 59 -2.49 7.19 20.37
C PRO A 59 -3.24 8.38 19.73
N GLU A 60 -3.66 9.37 20.50
CA GLU A 60 -4.28 10.60 19.99
C GLU A 60 -3.26 11.65 19.52
N ASP A 61 -1.96 11.42 19.81
CA ASP A 61 -0.90 12.34 19.37
C ASP A 61 -0.77 12.30 17.83
N PRO A 62 -0.80 13.44 17.13
CA PRO A 62 -0.59 13.50 15.69
C PRO A 62 0.74 12.87 15.23
N ASP A 63 1.78 12.88 16.09
CA ASP A 63 3.09 12.27 15.81
C ASP A 63 3.20 10.81 16.28
N PHE A 64 2.11 10.21 16.76
CA PHE A 64 2.10 8.83 17.27
C PHE A 64 2.77 7.85 16.32
N TRP A 65 2.46 7.90 15.03
CA TRP A 65 3.07 7.01 14.04
C TRP A 65 4.59 7.08 14.05
N ASN A 66 5.15 8.29 13.96
CA ASN A 66 6.59 8.46 13.89
C ASN A 66 7.28 8.09 15.21
N GLN A 67 6.61 8.30 16.36
CA GLN A 67 7.11 7.88 17.67
C GLN A 67 7.10 6.36 17.79
N ALA A 68 6.03 5.70 17.39
CA ALA A 68 5.87 4.25 17.43
C ALA A 68 6.82 3.53 16.45
N ASP A 69 7.00 4.09 15.24
CA ASP A 69 7.87 3.52 14.20
C ASP A 69 9.36 3.55 14.57
N ARG A 70 9.76 4.31 15.60
CA ARG A 70 11.13 4.23 16.18
C ARG A 70 11.40 2.92 16.92
N HIS A 71 10.36 2.23 17.34
CA HIS A 71 10.46 1.00 18.12
C HIS A 71 10.12 -0.24 17.28
N PHE A 72 9.03 -0.15 16.51
CA PHE A 72 8.54 -1.23 15.67
C PHE A 72 8.43 -0.72 14.23
N ASP A 73 8.93 -1.45 13.27
CA ASP A 73 8.70 -1.15 11.85
C ASP A 73 7.21 -1.36 11.56
N LEU A 74 6.42 -0.27 11.66
CA LEU A 74 4.95 -0.36 11.64
C LEU A 74 4.41 -0.85 10.30
N THR A 75 5.10 -0.59 9.20
CA THR A 75 4.70 -1.08 7.88
C THR A 75 4.91 -2.59 7.79
N TRP A 76 6.07 -3.08 8.23
CA TRP A 76 6.38 -4.50 8.29
C TRP A 76 5.49 -5.25 9.29
N TYR A 77 5.29 -4.66 10.47
CA TYR A 77 4.40 -5.22 11.47
C TYR A 77 2.95 -5.33 10.96
N THR A 78 2.49 -4.34 10.20
CA THR A 78 1.14 -4.38 9.60
C THR A 78 1.02 -5.55 8.62
N ASP A 79 2.00 -5.76 7.74
CA ASP A 79 1.98 -6.88 6.80
C ASP A 79 2.00 -8.23 7.51
N TYR A 80 2.80 -8.33 8.59
CA TYR A 80 2.83 -9.52 9.44
C TYR A 80 1.45 -9.82 10.05
N ILE A 81 0.81 -8.84 10.69
CA ILE A 81 -0.52 -8.99 11.32
C ILE A 81 -1.59 -9.34 10.27
N ILE A 82 -1.51 -8.75 9.09
CA ILE A 82 -2.42 -9.08 7.99
C ILE A 82 -2.24 -10.53 7.56
N GLY A 83 -1.01 -11.00 7.46
CA GLY A 83 -0.70 -12.41 7.15
C GLY A 83 -1.31 -13.37 8.17
N GLU A 84 -1.05 -13.16 9.47
CA GLU A 84 -1.64 -13.93 10.56
C GLU A 84 -3.17 -13.92 10.52
N SER A 85 -3.75 -12.74 10.26
CA SER A 85 -5.20 -12.57 10.23
C SER A 85 -5.86 -13.19 9.00
N TRP A 86 -5.28 -13.02 7.80
CA TRP A 86 -5.83 -13.60 6.59
C TRP A 86 -5.81 -15.13 6.64
N MET A 87 -4.70 -15.69 7.13
CA MET A 87 -4.53 -17.13 7.32
C MET A 87 -5.33 -17.70 8.49
N SER A 88 -5.86 -16.87 9.38
CA SER A 88 -6.56 -17.29 10.62
C SER A 88 -5.71 -18.13 11.55
N ASN A 89 -4.46 -17.72 11.75
CA ASN A 89 -3.56 -18.43 12.64
C ASN A 89 -3.93 -18.19 14.10
N ILE A 90 -4.52 -19.18 14.76
CA ILE A 90 -4.92 -19.10 16.18
C ILE A 90 -3.84 -19.53 17.16
N ASP A 91 -2.73 -20.02 16.69
CA ASP A 91 -1.57 -20.33 17.54
C ASP A 91 -0.84 -19.05 17.93
N TRP A 92 -0.96 -18.01 17.12
CA TRP A 92 -0.59 -16.64 17.42
C TRP A 92 -1.65 -15.98 18.36
N PRO A 93 -1.30 -15.11 19.34
CA PRO A 93 0.01 -14.50 19.56
C PRO A 93 0.86 -15.16 20.67
N TRP A 94 0.61 -16.36 21.04
CA TRP A 94 1.29 -17.01 22.18
C TRP A 94 2.42 -17.96 21.77
N ASN A 95 2.41 -18.39 20.53
CA ASN A 95 3.33 -19.37 20.00
C ASN A 95 3.87 -18.92 18.62
N ASN A 96 4.91 -19.58 18.15
CA ASN A 96 5.48 -19.38 16.81
C ASN A 96 5.81 -17.92 16.49
N ILE A 97 6.36 -17.21 17.49
CA ILE A 97 6.81 -15.83 17.31
C ILE A 97 8.30 -15.82 17.01
N LYS A 98 8.70 -15.16 15.95
CA LYS A 98 10.08 -14.78 15.67
C LYS A 98 10.15 -13.32 15.31
N ILE A 99 11.05 -12.61 15.95
CA ILE A 99 11.30 -11.18 15.72
C ILE A 99 12.77 -10.91 15.67
N TYR A 100 13.16 -9.91 14.91
CA TYR A 100 14.54 -9.47 14.83
C TYR A 100 14.64 -7.95 14.75
N ARG A 101 15.83 -7.44 15.02
CA ARG A 101 16.23 -6.08 14.73
C ARG A 101 17.74 -6.05 14.42
N SER A 102 18.15 -5.11 13.61
CA SER A 102 19.53 -4.88 13.22
C SER A 102 19.71 -3.43 12.77
N ASP A 103 20.90 -3.07 12.36
CA ASP A 103 21.23 -1.80 11.71
C ASP A 103 20.39 -1.54 10.46
N VAL A 104 20.21 -2.56 9.59
CA VAL A 104 19.41 -2.44 8.34
C VAL A 104 17.92 -2.22 8.61
N THR A 105 17.42 -2.59 9.79
CA THR A 105 16.04 -2.23 10.20
C THR A 105 15.95 -0.84 10.84
N GLY A 106 17.07 -0.13 10.95
CA GLY A 106 17.19 1.10 11.75
C GLY A 106 16.98 0.85 13.24
N ASN A 107 17.38 -0.34 13.73
CA ASN A 107 17.16 -0.83 15.08
C ASN A 107 15.69 -0.92 15.52
N ARG A 108 14.76 -1.05 14.56
CA ARG A 108 13.34 -1.30 14.78
C ARG A 108 13.04 -2.79 14.77
N TRP A 109 12.06 -3.21 15.55
CA TRP A 109 11.64 -4.60 15.60
C TRP A 109 10.79 -4.97 14.39
N ARG A 110 11.15 -6.08 13.74
CA ARG A 110 10.40 -6.72 12.64
C ARG A 110 9.97 -8.12 13.05
N TYR A 111 8.77 -8.50 12.63
CA TYR A 111 8.18 -9.81 12.86
C TYR A 111 8.33 -10.68 11.61
N CYS A 112 8.53 -11.98 11.81
CA CYS A 112 8.62 -12.97 10.74
C CYS A 112 7.42 -13.91 10.78
N LEU A 113 6.77 -14.12 9.64
CA LEU A 113 5.77 -15.19 9.52
C LEU A 113 6.48 -16.53 9.55
N ILE A 114 6.15 -17.35 10.54
CA ILE A 114 6.69 -18.69 10.71
C ILE A 114 5.56 -19.63 11.13
N ASP A 115 5.66 -20.89 10.73
CA ASP A 115 4.84 -21.99 11.22
C ASP A 115 3.33 -21.73 11.14
N GLN A 116 2.84 -21.56 9.92
CA GLN A 116 1.41 -21.32 9.64
C GLN A 116 0.59 -22.63 9.51
N GLU A 117 1.07 -23.75 10.08
CA GLU A 117 0.46 -25.06 9.87
C GLU A 117 -0.93 -25.21 10.50
N LEU A 118 -1.27 -24.38 11.52
CA LEU A 118 -2.59 -24.35 12.12
C LEU A 118 -3.57 -23.36 11.46
N ALA A 119 -3.13 -22.73 10.37
CA ALA A 119 -3.91 -21.73 9.66
C ALA A 119 -4.75 -22.36 8.56
N LEU A 120 -6.03 -22.00 8.44
CA LEU A 120 -6.97 -22.46 7.41
C LEU A 120 -6.92 -23.98 7.16
N GLN A 121 -6.75 -24.76 8.21
CA GLN A 121 -6.63 -26.21 8.07
C GLN A 121 -7.91 -26.84 7.49
N PRO A 122 -7.82 -27.66 6.44
CA PRO A 122 -8.93 -28.51 6.03
C PRO A 122 -9.30 -29.45 7.19
N ASN A 123 -10.51 -29.34 7.70
CA ASN A 123 -10.99 -30.07 8.89
C ASN A 123 -10.22 -29.77 10.20
N GLY A 124 -9.55 -28.62 10.27
CA GLY A 124 -8.76 -28.18 11.41
C GLY A 124 -9.53 -27.25 12.37
N TRP A 125 -8.79 -26.46 13.13
CA TRP A 125 -9.32 -25.61 14.19
C TRP A 125 -9.92 -24.31 13.66
N THR A 126 -9.48 -23.86 12.50
CA THR A 126 -10.03 -22.68 11.82
C THR A 126 -10.45 -23.03 10.41
N ASP A 127 -11.55 -22.45 9.98
CA ASP A 127 -12.06 -22.55 8.63
C ASP A 127 -12.14 -21.16 7.98
N VAL A 128 -12.65 -21.13 6.76
CA VAL A 128 -12.82 -19.89 5.99
C VAL A 128 -13.66 -18.82 6.69
N TYR A 129 -14.57 -19.22 7.58
CA TYR A 129 -15.50 -18.32 8.30
C TYR A 129 -14.92 -17.78 9.60
N TYR A 130 -13.76 -18.28 10.05
CA TYR A 130 -13.18 -17.87 11.31
C TYR A 130 -12.84 -16.37 11.31
N ASP A 131 -13.43 -15.64 12.27
CA ASP A 131 -13.28 -14.20 12.42
C ASP A 131 -12.04 -13.85 13.26
N HIS A 132 -10.90 -13.80 12.58
CA HIS A 132 -9.63 -13.49 13.22
C HIS A 132 -9.50 -11.99 13.60
N ILE A 133 -10.27 -11.09 12.97
CA ILE A 133 -10.32 -9.68 13.39
C ILE A 133 -10.96 -9.60 14.79
N ARG A 134 -12.08 -10.30 14.99
CA ARG A 134 -12.72 -10.39 16.30
C ARG A 134 -11.81 -11.08 17.32
N PHE A 135 -11.16 -12.17 16.93
CA PHE A 135 -10.18 -12.85 17.76
C PHE A 135 -9.09 -11.90 18.27
N MET A 136 -8.51 -11.07 17.38
CA MET A 136 -7.49 -10.08 17.74
C MET A 136 -8.01 -9.01 18.70
N LEU A 137 -9.23 -8.51 18.48
CA LEU A 137 -9.86 -7.49 19.34
C LEU A 137 -10.14 -8.00 20.76
N ASP A 138 -10.36 -9.30 20.92
CA ASP A 138 -10.68 -9.94 22.21
C ASP A 138 -9.41 -10.35 22.99
N GLN A 139 -8.20 -10.10 22.45
CA GLN A 139 -6.95 -10.45 23.12
C GLN A 139 -6.63 -9.52 24.30
N ASP A 140 -5.89 -10.06 25.25
CA ASP A 140 -5.37 -9.29 26.38
C ASP A 140 -4.30 -8.27 25.90
N PRO A 141 -4.51 -6.96 26.10
CA PRO A 141 -3.56 -5.93 25.68
C PRO A 141 -2.21 -5.99 26.44
N SER A 142 -2.07 -6.83 27.44
CA SER A 142 -0.79 -7.08 28.11
C SER A 142 0.12 -8.04 27.33
N ILE A 143 -0.39 -8.70 26.28
CA ILE A 143 0.41 -9.55 25.40
C ILE A 143 1.19 -8.65 24.44
N PRO A 144 2.55 -8.65 24.47
CA PRO A 144 3.33 -7.70 23.70
C PRO A 144 3.02 -7.69 22.21
N HIS A 145 2.86 -8.87 21.62
CA HIS A 145 2.75 -9.03 20.17
C HIS A 145 1.44 -8.51 19.58
N ILE A 146 0.35 -8.50 20.34
CA ILE A 146 -0.94 -7.94 19.92
C ILE A 146 -1.16 -6.51 20.42
N SER A 147 -0.49 -6.12 21.52
CA SER A 147 -0.67 -4.79 22.12
C SER A 147 -0.30 -3.66 21.17
N VAL A 148 0.68 -3.89 20.28
CA VAL A 148 1.09 -2.93 19.24
C VAL A 148 -0.07 -2.65 18.30
N TRP A 149 -0.77 -3.69 17.85
CA TRP A 149 -1.94 -3.54 16.98
C TRP A 149 -3.12 -2.90 17.73
N LEU A 150 -3.48 -3.42 18.93
CA LEU A 150 -4.60 -2.90 19.70
C LEU A 150 -4.47 -1.41 20.01
N LYS A 151 -3.26 -0.96 20.37
CA LYS A 151 -2.99 0.45 20.62
C LYS A 151 -2.91 1.26 19.32
N GLY A 152 -2.27 0.72 18.30
CA GLY A 152 -2.19 1.33 16.98
C GLY A 152 -3.57 1.61 16.38
N MET A 153 -4.52 0.68 16.54
CA MET A 153 -5.91 0.83 16.06
C MET A 153 -6.68 2.00 16.71
N GLN A 154 -6.20 2.54 17.82
CA GLN A 154 -6.75 3.76 18.44
C GLN A 154 -6.24 5.04 17.75
N ASN A 155 -5.16 4.96 16.97
CA ASN A 155 -4.66 6.08 16.16
C ASN A 155 -5.24 6.01 14.75
N ASN A 156 -5.84 7.12 14.29
CA ASN A 156 -6.50 7.17 12.99
C ASN A 156 -5.56 6.87 11.81
N ARG A 157 -4.30 7.35 11.85
CA ARG A 157 -3.32 7.10 10.78
C ARG A 157 -2.97 5.61 10.69
N PHE A 158 -2.68 4.97 11.82
CA PHE A 158 -2.38 3.54 11.85
C PHE A 158 -3.59 2.70 11.42
N ARG A 159 -4.78 3.02 11.97
CA ARG A 159 -6.03 2.31 11.63
C ARG A 159 -6.33 2.38 10.13
N ASN A 160 -6.25 3.57 9.55
CA ASN A 160 -6.50 3.76 8.12
C ASN A 160 -5.44 3.03 7.26
N TYR A 161 -4.17 3.10 7.66
CA TYR A 161 -3.09 2.37 7.00
C TYR A 161 -3.33 0.86 7.04
N PHE A 162 -3.64 0.29 8.22
CA PHE A 162 -3.93 -1.15 8.38
C PHE A 162 -5.09 -1.60 7.48
N ILE A 163 -6.20 -0.86 7.48
CA ILE A 163 -7.39 -1.22 6.69
C ILE A 163 -7.09 -1.14 5.19
N ASN A 164 -6.45 -0.06 4.74
CA ASN A 164 -6.11 0.10 3.33
C ASN A 164 -5.05 -0.89 2.87
N ARG A 165 -4.01 -1.15 3.68
CA ARG A 165 -3.00 -2.14 3.35
C ARG A 165 -3.58 -3.55 3.27
N PHE A 166 -4.53 -3.87 4.16
CA PHE A 166 -5.25 -5.15 4.06
C PHE A 166 -6.08 -5.23 2.77
N ALA A 167 -6.79 -4.14 2.41
CA ALA A 167 -7.49 -4.07 1.13
C ALA A 167 -6.53 -4.26 -0.06
N ASP A 168 -5.38 -3.58 -0.05
CA ASP A 168 -4.36 -3.68 -1.09
C ASP A 168 -3.88 -5.12 -1.29
N LEU A 169 -3.55 -5.82 -0.19
CA LEU A 169 -3.12 -7.21 -0.25
C LEU A 169 -4.24 -8.15 -0.72
N MET A 170 -5.49 -7.91 -0.31
CA MET A 170 -6.65 -8.66 -0.82
C MET A 170 -6.97 -8.37 -2.29
N ASN A 171 -6.56 -7.23 -2.80
CA ASN A 171 -6.70 -6.84 -4.20
C ASN A 171 -5.47 -7.20 -5.07
N SER A 172 -4.45 -7.82 -4.49
CA SER A 172 -3.21 -8.18 -5.18
C SER A 172 -2.70 -9.57 -4.76
N ASN A 173 -1.91 -9.66 -3.69
CA ASN A 173 -1.23 -10.89 -3.25
C ASN A 173 -2.19 -12.00 -2.83
N TYR A 174 -3.33 -11.65 -2.21
CA TYR A 174 -4.35 -12.60 -1.73
C TYR A 174 -5.50 -12.81 -2.73
N LEU A 175 -5.30 -12.46 -4.01
CA LEU A 175 -6.21 -12.89 -5.07
C LEU A 175 -6.21 -14.41 -5.19
N PHE A 176 -7.40 -14.99 -5.38
CA PHE A 176 -7.55 -16.45 -5.49
C PHE A 176 -6.62 -17.04 -6.54
N GLU A 177 -6.49 -16.40 -7.69
CA GLU A 177 -5.65 -16.87 -8.80
C GLU A 177 -4.17 -17.00 -8.40
N HIS A 178 -3.65 -16.06 -7.61
CA HIS A 178 -2.26 -16.08 -7.13
C HIS A 178 -2.03 -17.21 -6.12
N ILE A 179 -2.85 -17.24 -5.07
CA ILE A 179 -2.67 -18.19 -3.96
C ILE A 179 -2.95 -19.61 -4.45
N SER A 180 -4.01 -19.79 -5.25
CA SER A 180 -4.37 -21.05 -5.85
C SER A 180 -3.24 -21.59 -6.73
N ALA A 181 -2.60 -20.74 -7.54
CA ALA A 181 -1.49 -21.16 -8.39
C ALA A 181 -0.27 -21.64 -7.59
N ILE A 182 0.06 -20.95 -6.48
CA ILE A 182 1.15 -21.35 -5.58
C ILE A 182 0.85 -22.73 -4.97
N GLU A 183 -0.34 -22.89 -4.38
CA GLU A 183 -0.73 -24.14 -3.73
C GLU A 183 -0.82 -25.30 -4.73
N GLN A 184 -1.41 -25.09 -5.90
CA GLN A 184 -1.48 -26.10 -6.96
C GLN A 184 -0.09 -26.56 -7.42
N ASN A 185 0.86 -25.62 -7.53
CA ASN A 185 2.24 -25.98 -7.86
C ASN A 185 2.88 -26.82 -6.75
N MET A 186 2.71 -26.47 -5.48
CA MET A 186 3.20 -27.26 -4.35
C MET A 186 2.56 -28.63 -4.30
N PHE A 187 1.24 -28.73 -4.50
CA PHE A 187 0.52 -30.00 -4.57
C PHE A 187 1.05 -30.88 -5.73
N ALA A 188 1.24 -30.31 -6.90
CA ALA A 188 1.75 -31.05 -8.07
C ALA A 188 3.17 -31.59 -7.86
N LEU A 189 4.05 -30.82 -7.19
CA LEU A 189 5.42 -31.20 -6.86
C LEU A 189 5.50 -32.32 -5.81
N THR A 190 4.55 -32.37 -4.88
CA THR A 190 4.60 -33.29 -3.74
C THR A 190 3.74 -34.54 -3.92
N ARG A 191 2.66 -34.45 -4.69
CA ARG A 191 1.62 -35.51 -4.82
C ARG A 191 2.17 -36.90 -5.08
N ASP A 192 3.06 -37.04 -6.05
CA ASP A 192 3.54 -38.34 -6.47
C ASP A 192 4.48 -38.97 -5.43
N GLU A 193 5.18 -38.12 -4.64
CA GLU A 193 6.04 -38.57 -3.55
C GLU A 193 5.29 -38.93 -2.26
N MET A 194 4.04 -38.47 -2.11
CA MET A 194 3.22 -38.77 -0.94
C MET A 194 2.94 -40.28 -0.78
N VAL A 195 2.94 -41.05 -1.86
CA VAL A 195 2.86 -42.51 -1.79
C VAL A 195 4.03 -43.10 -1.00
N ASN A 196 5.25 -42.60 -1.23
CA ASN A 196 6.45 -43.02 -0.51
C ASN A 196 6.43 -42.58 0.94
N GLU A 197 5.93 -41.34 1.19
CA GLU A 197 5.75 -40.77 2.52
C GLU A 197 4.81 -41.63 3.37
N TYR A 198 3.62 -41.96 2.85
CA TYR A 198 2.64 -42.78 3.55
C TYR A 198 3.08 -44.25 3.69
N SER A 199 3.88 -44.79 2.75
CA SER A 199 4.45 -46.09 2.90
C SER A 199 5.45 -46.21 4.05
N ARG A 200 6.15 -45.12 4.36
CA ARG A 200 7.20 -45.09 5.38
C ARG A 200 6.71 -44.62 6.77
N TRP A 201 5.85 -43.63 6.79
CA TRP A 201 5.46 -42.91 8.02
C TRP A 201 3.97 -42.97 8.32
N GLY A 202 3.14 -43.36 7.32
CA GLY A 202 1.70 -43.57 7.47
C GLY A 202 1.35 -45.04 7.73
N ASP A 203 0.13 -45.42 7.36
CA ASP A 203 -0.29 -46.84 7.32
C ASP A 203 -0.01 -47.43 5.94
N PRO A 204 1.02 -48.28 5.79
CA PRO A 204 1.37 -48.87 4.50
C PRO A 204 0.26 -49.80 3.93
N ASN A 205 -0.70 -50.20 4.75
CA ASN A 205 -1.82 -51.07 4.31
C ASN A 205 -2.99 -50.23 3.78
N ASN A 206 -2.96 -48.90 3.98
CA ASN A 206 -4.07 -47.99 3.63
C ASN A 206 -3.64 -46.75 2.83
N ILE A 207 -2.64 -46.92 1.94
CA ILE A 207 -2.13 -45.83 1.10
C ILE A 207 -3.21 -45.18 0.23
N PRO A 208 -4.13 -45.92 -0.43
CA PRO A 208 -5.15 -45.28 -1.27
C PRO A 208 -6.07 -44.33 -0.52
N GLU A 209 -6.46 -44.64 0.72
CA GLU A 209 -7.31 -43.79 1.55
C GLU A 209 -6.56 -42.52 2.00
N GLN A 210 -5.30 -42.65 2.40
CA GLN A 210 -4.45 -41.54 2.76
C GLN A 210 -4.20 -40.60 1.56
N MET A 211 -3.99 -41.14 0.35
CA MET A 211 -3.89 -40.34 -0.87
C MET A 211 -5.20 -39.64 -1.25
N MET A 212 -6.34 -40.33 -1.00
CA MET A 212 -7.66 -39.69 -1.18
C MET A 212 -7.87 -38.57 -0.18
N ALA A 213 -7.49 -38.73 1.08
CA ALA A 213 -7.55 -37.66 2.10
C ALA A 213 -6.62 -36.48 1.74
N PHE A 214 -5.39 -36.74 1.30
CA PHE A 214 -4.46 -35.70 0.86
C PHE A 214 -5.03 -34.89 -0.31
N THR A 215 -5.59 -35.57 -1.32
CA THR A 215 -6.25 -34.90 -2.45
C THR A 215 -7.51 -34.14 -2.00
N GLY A 216 -8.28 -34.70 -1.07
CA GLY A 216 -9.44 -34.04 -0.47
C GLY A 216 -9.07 -32.74 0.27
N ASN A 217 -7.99 -32.75 1.04
CA ASN A 217 -7.46 -31.59 1.73
C ASN A 217 -7.04 -30.49 0.76
N HIS A 218 -6.35 -30.84 -0.33
CA HIS A 218 -6.04 -29.91 -1.41
C HIS A 218 -7.30 -29.21 -1.96
N LEU A 219 -8.32 -29.99 -2.33
CA LEU A 219 -9.57 -29.46 -2.85
C LEU A 219 -10.30 -28.55 -1.83
N THR A 220 -10.30 -28.95 -0.56
CA THR A 220 -10.89 -28.15 0.52
C THR A 220 -10.14 -26.83 0.69
N LEU A 221 -8.81 -26.84 0.67
CA LEU A 221 -7.99 -25.63 0.78
C LEU A 221 -8.23 -24.67 -0.38
N GLN A 222 -8.34 -25.19 -1.61
CA GLN A 222 -8.71 -24.38 -2.79
C GLN A 222 -10.07 -23.70 -2.62
N GLN A 223 -11.07 -24.40 -2.11
CA GLN A 223 -12.39 -23.82 -1.80
C GLN A 223 -12.32 -22.75 -0.72
N GLN A 224 -11.53 -22.97 0.33
CA GLN A 224 -11.32 -21.98 1.38
C GLN A 224 -10.65 -20.70 0.83
N PHE A 225 -9.62 -20.83 0.01
CA PHE A 225 -8.95 -19.69 -0.63
C PHE A 225 -9.91 -18.86 -1.49
N GLN A 226 -10.79 -19.53 -2.25
CA GLN A 226 -11.79 -18.84 -3.07
C GLN A 226 -12.74 -17.96 -2.27
N MET A 227 -13.05 -18.34 -1.04
CA MET A 227 -14.03 -17.67 -0.20
C MET A 227 -13.38 -16.71 0.82
N ARG A 228 -12.11 -16.94 1.20
CA ARG A 228 -11.49 -16.30 2.36
C ARG A 228 -11.46 -14.78 2.29
N THR A 229 -11.04 -14.23 1.16
CA THR A 229 -10.92 -12.79 0.97
C THR A 229 -12.23 -12.06 1.24
N GLU A 230 -13.35 -12.58 0.73
CA GLU A 230 -14.67 -11.99 0.96
C GLU A 230 -15.12 -12.11 2.44
N GLN A 231 -14.83 -13.22 3.10
CA GLN A 231 -15.12 -13.38 4.52
C GLN A 231 -14.33 -12.36 5.37
N VAL A 232 -13.05 -12.19 5.07
CA VAL A 232 -12.21 -11.20 5.78
C VAL A 232 -12.71 -9.78 5.56
N ARG A 233 -13.12 -9.41 4.35
CA ARG A 233 -13.73 -8.10 4.08
C ARG A 233 -14.97 -7.86 4.94
N ASN A 234 -15.84 -8.87 5.06
CA ASN A 234 -17.02 -8.79 5.90
C ASN A 234 -16.67 -8.67 7.39
N HIS A 235 -15.63 -9.37 7.86
CA HIS A 235 -15.14 -9.24 9.24
C HIS A 235 -14.55 -7.84 9.52
N ILE A 236 -13.81 -7.26 8.57
CA ILE A 236 -13.31 -5.88 8.67
C ILE A 236 -14.47 -4.89 8.79
N VAL A 237 -15.47 -4.99 7.93
CA VAL A 237 -16.66 -4.13 7.97
C VAL A 237 -17.35 -4.23 9.32
N SER A 238 -17.67 -5.46 9.77
CA SER A 238 -18.47 -5.68 10.98
C SER A 238 -17.74 -5.31 12.26
N ASN A 239 -16.46 -5.69 12.40
CA ASN A 239 -15.72 -5.48 13.64
C ASN A 239 -15.10 -4.10 13.78
N LEU A 240 -14.79 -3.42 12.66
CA LEU A 240 -14.21 -2.09 12.69
C LEU A 240 -15.25 -0.98 12.49
N GLY A 241 -16.54 -1.32 12.46
CA GLY A 241 -17.64 -0.36 12.39
C GLY A 241 -17.66 0.44 11.10
N LEU A 242 -17.30 -0.18 9.97
CA LEU A 242 -17.31 0.47 8.67
C LEU A 242 -18.71 0.34 8.02
N PRO A 243 -19.16 1.32 7.23
CA PRO A 243 -20.50 1.27 6.63
C PRO A 243 -20.69 0.13 5.63
N ASN A 244 -19.75 -0.04 4.69
CA ASN A 244 -19.82 -1.06 3.63
C ASN A 244 -18.49 -1.16 2.88
N GLN A 245 -18.40 -2.17 2.01
CA GLN A 245 -17.38 -2.28 0.98
C GLN A 245 -17.70 -1.37 -0.21
N VAL A 246 -16.67 -0.92 -0.94
CA VAL A 246 -16.79 -0.07 -2.14
C VAL A 246 -15.95 -0.65 -3.26
N ASN A 247 -16.56 -0.85 -4.42
CA ASN A 247 -15.86 -1.23 -5.65
C ASN A 247 -15.20 0.00 -6.26
N LEU A 248 -13.91 -0.05 -6.47
CA LEU A 248 -13.12 1.00 -7.10
C LEU A 248 -12.58 0.52 -8.44
N SER A 249 -12.87 1.26 -9.52
CA SER A 249 -12.34 1.00 -10.85
C SER A 249 -11.35 2.09 -11.23
N LEU A 250 -10.17 1.70 -11.70
CA LEU A 250 -9.13 2.61 -12.16
C LEU A 250 -8.83 2.37 -13.62
N ASN A 251 -8.69 3.45 -14.39
CA ASN A 251 -8.34 3.38 -15.80
C ASN A 251 -7.31 4.44 -16.18
N VAL A 252 -6.57 4.20 -17.27
CA VAL A 252 -5.53 5.06 -17.82
C VAL A 252 -5.83 5.35 -19.28
N VAL A 253 -5.82 6.63 -19.67
CA VAL A 253 -6.06 7.06 -21.04
C VAL A 253 -4.99 8.09 -21.47
N PRO A 254 -4.33 7.88 -22.64
CA PRO A 254 -4.35 6.66 -23.45
C PRO A 254 -3.67 5.47 -22.77
N GLU A 255 -3.95 4.26 -23.24
CA GLU A 255 -3.32 3.03 -22.73
C GLU A 255 -1.80 3.13 -22.78
N GLY A 256 -1.13 2.75 -21.69
CA GLY A 256 0.34 2.80 -21.58
C GLY A 256 0.92 4.20 -21.28
N ALA A 257 0.10 5.25 -21.19
CA ALA A 257 0.57 6.61 -20.94
C ALA A 257 1.00 6.88 -19.49
N GLY A 258 0.74 5.95 -18.57
CA GLY A 258 1.11 6.08 -17.17
C GLY A 258 0.59 4.94 -16.33
N LYS A 259 0.75 5.08 -15.01
CA LYS A 259 0.22 4.16 -14.00
C LYS A 259 -0.54 4.96 -12.93
N ILE A 260 -1.32 4.25 -12.13
CA ILE A 260 -2.00 4.81 -10.96
C ILE A 260 -1.49 4.06 -9.73
N HIS A 261 -0.85 4.78 -8.83
CA HIS A 261 -0.54 4.27 -7.49
C HIS A 261 -1.76 4.49 -6.60
N ILE A 262 -2.26 3.43 -5.98
CA ILE A 262 -3.39 3.49 -5.05
C ILE A 262 -2.96 2.93 -3.70
N SER A 263 -3.11 3.72 -2.65
CA SER A 263 -2.71 3.37 -1.28
C SER A 263 -1.25 2.89 -1.22
N THR A 264 -0.98 1.58 -1.28
CA THR A 264 0.38 1.01 -1.24
C THR A 264 0.71 0.14 -2.45
N ILE A 265 -0.15 0.07 -3.46
CA ILE A 265 0.05 -0.76 -4.65
C ILE A 265 -0.05 0.06 -5.95
N THR A 266 0.55 -0.47 -7.00
CA THR A 266 0.43 0.05 -8.37
C THR A 266 0.01 -1.09 -9.28
N PRO A 267 -1.25 -1.13 -9.73
CA PRO A 267 -1.71 -2.14 -10.68
C PRO A 267 -0.90 -2.14 -11.98
N ASP A 268 -0.64 -3.32 -12.53
CA ASP A 268 0.14 -3.46 -13.76
C ASP A 268 -0.70 -3.28 -15.02
N THR A 269 -2.01 -3.53 -14.94
CA THR A 269 -2.92 -3.50 -16.08
C THR A 269 -4.17 -2.69 -15.78
N TYR A 270 -4.73 -2.02 -16.82
CA TYR A 270 -5.94 -1.22 -16.75
C TYR A 270 -6.93 -1.64 -17.85
N PRO A 271 -8.27 -1.57 -17.63
CA PRO A 271 -8.89 -1.14 -16.38
C PRO A 271 -8.62 -2.14 -15.23
N TRP A 272 -8.39 -1.62 -14.03
CA TRP A 272 -8.20 -2.39 -12.83
C TRP A 272 -9.38 -2.21 -11.87
N ASN A 273 -9.74 -3.25 -11.13
CA ASN A 273 -10.81 -3.22 -10.15
C ASN A 273 -10.31 -3.73 -8.81
N GLY A 274 -10.65 -3.01 -7.75
CA GLY A 274 -10.36 -3.39 -6.37
C GLY A 274 -11.50 -3.05 -5.43
N VAL A 275 -11.47 -3.66 -4.24
CA VAL A 275 -12.47 -3.43 -3.19
C VAL A 275 -11.80 -2.74 -2.01
N TYR A 276 -12.34 -1.60 -1.62
CA TYR A 276 -11.94 -0.82 -0.45
C TYR A 276 -13.13 -0.63 0.51
N PHE A 277 -13.00 0.26 1.47
CA PHE A 277 -13.99 0.41 2.53
C PHE A 277 -14.47 1.85 2.68
N ASN A 278 -15.78 2.04 2.72
CA ASN A 278 -16.38 3.34 3.00
C ASN A 278 -15.98 3.83 4.41
N GLY A 279 -15.71 5.13 4.52
CA GLY A 279 -15.28 5.76 5.78
C GLY A 279 -13.78 5.64 6.06
N VAL A 280 -12.99 5.07 5.15
CA VAL A 280 -11.52 5.01 5.24
C VAL A 280 -10.91 5.80 4.08
N PRO A 281 -10.14 6.87 4.34
CA PRO A 281 -9.50 7.66 3.29
C PRO A 281 -8.51 6.82 2.47
N VAL A 282 -8.60 6.93 1.14
CA VAL A 282 -7.67 6.26 0.21
C VAL A 282 -7.00 7.32 -0.67
N SER A 283 -5.69 7.21 -0.88
CA SER A 283 -4.97 8.06 -1.83
C SER A 283 -4.80 7.37 -3.17
N ILE A 284 -4.97 8.14 -4.26
CA ILE A 284 -4.58 7.74 -5.61
C ILE A 284 -3.63 8.76 -6.19
N THR A 285 -2.60 8.29 -6.91
CA THR A 285 -1.60 9.14 -7.54
C THR A 285 -1.39 8.69 -8.98
N ALA A 286 -1.52 9.62 -9.92
CA ALA A 286 -1.21 9.35 -11.33
C ALA A 286 0.29 9.57 -11.60
N GLU A 287 0.94 8.56 -12.15
CA GLU A 287 2.37 8.54 -12.49
C GLU A 287 2.53 8.46 -14.01
N PRO A 288 2.95 9.55 -14.69
CA PRO A 288 3.11 9.53 -16.12
C PRO A 288 4.26 8.62 -16.57
N ALA A 289 4.06 7.90 -17.67
CA ALA A 289 5.14 7.23 -18.39
C ALA A 289 6.06 8.25 -19.09
N PRO A 290 7.32 7.89 -19.43
CA PRO A 290 8.21 8.77 -20.19
C PRO A 290 7.56 9.27 -21.47
N GLY A 291 7.59 10.59 -21.69
CA GLY A 291 6.96 11.25 -22.83
C GLY A 291 5.49 11.62 -22.65
N TYR A 292 4.97 11.41 -21.46
CA TYR A 292 3.61 11.81 -21.08
C TYR A 292 3.62 12.71 -19.84
N TYR A 293 2.54 13.50 -19.68
CA TYR A 293 2.26 14.25 -18.46
C TYR A 293 0.84 13.96 -18.00
N PHE A 294 0.59 14.02 -16.68
CA PHE A 294 -0.76 13.90 -16.15
C PHE A 294 -1.57 15.16 -16.47
N SER A 295 -2.77 14.97 -17.03
CA SER A 295 -3.66 16.06 -17.39
C SER A 295 -4.74 16.29 -16.33
N TYR A 296 -5.53 15.28 -16.03
CA TYR A 296 -6.63 15.38 -15.06
C TYR A 296 -7.18 14.00 -14.70
N TRP A 297 -7.96 13.97 -13.61
CA TRP A 297 -8.79 12.83 -13.23
C TRP A 297 -10.20 12.97 -13.79
N GLY A 298 -10.74 11.92 -14.40
CA GLY A 298 -12.15 11.74 -14.65
C GLY A 298 -12.77 10.85 -13.57
N ASN A 299 -13.95 11.22 -13.09
CA ASN A 299 -14.74 10.43 -12.16
C ASN A 299 -16.16 10.29 -12.74
N ASN A 300 -16.58 9.06 -13.04
CA ASN A 300 -17.90 8.77 -13.67
C ASN A 300 -18.23 9.72 -14.84
N GLY A 301 -17.21 10.03 -15.67
CA GLY A 301 -17.34 10.91 -16.83
C GLY A 301 -17.28 12.42 -16.53
N LEU A 302 -17.03 12.81 -15.28
CA LEU A 302 -16.80 14.20 -14.87
C LEU A 302 -15.31 14.43 -14.66
N ILE A 303 -14.82 15.65 -14.99
CA ILE A 303 -13.47 16.07 -14.61
C ILE A 303 -13.47 16.31 -13.10
N ALA A 304 -12.75 15.46 -12.37
CA ALA A 304 -12.71 15.53 -10.92
C ALA A 304 -11.65 16.51 -10.42
N ASP A 305 -10.43 16.46 -10.97
CA ASP A 305 -9.31 17.33 -10.55
C ASP A 305 -8.15 17.25 -11.55
N THR A 306 -7.27 18.25 -11.48
CA THR A 306 -6.02 18.35 -12.24
C THR A 306 -4.76 18.10 -11.39
N LEU A 307 -4.90 17.88 -10.08
CA LEU A 307 -3.82 17.44 -9.21
C LEU A 307 -3.60 15.94 -9.41
N ASN A 308 -2.35 15.52 -9.57
CA ASN A 308 -2.02 14.11 -9.80
C ASN A 308 -2.20 13.22 -8.54
N VAL A 309 -2.40 13.82 -7.37
CA VAL A 309 -2.69 13.13 -6.11
C VAL A 309 -4.09 13.47 -5.66
N GLN A 310 -4.88 12.47 -5.33
CA GLN A 310 -6.22 12.61 -4.78
C GLN A 310 -6.33 11.87 -3.46
N PHE A 311 -6.96 12.50 -2.47
CA PHE A 311 -7.40 11.86 -1.25
C PHE A 311 -8.91 11.67 -1.31
N LEU A 312 -9.33 10.43 -1.30
CA LEU A 312 -10.74 10.05 -1.32
C LEU A 312 -11.20 9.92 0.13
N ASP A 313 -11.59 11.03 0.74
CA ASP A 313 -11.94 11.09 2.18
C ASP A 313 -13.17 10.27 2.54
N THR A 314 -14.09 10.11 1.58
CA THR A 314 -15.29 9.30 1.76
C THR A 314 -15.67 8.62 0.45
N LEU A 315 -15.60 7.31 0.44
CA LEU A 315 -16.13 6.48 -0.63
C LEU A 315 -17.64 6.29 -0.33
N ASN A 316 -18.50 7.20 -0.82
CA ASN A 316 -19.93 7.21 -0.45
C ASN A 316 -20.84 6.44 -1.42
N ALA A 317 -20.29 5.86 -2.48
CA ALA A 317 -21.02 5.08 -3.47
C ALA A 317 -20.61 3.60 -3.38
N GLU A 318 -21.44 2.70 -3.89
CA GLU A 318 -21.12 1.27 -3.99
C GLU A 318 -20.04 1.00 -5.04
N THR A 319 -19.96 1.86 -6.07
CA THR A 319 -18.95 1.80 -7.13
C THR A 319 -18.46 3.20 -7.47
N ILE A 320 -17.14 3.34 -7.61
CA ILE A 320 -16.48 4.59 -7.97
C ILE A 320 -15.47 4.32 -9.08
N ASP A 321 -15.56 5.09 -10.17
CA ASP A 321 -14.66 4.95 -11.32
C ASP A 321 -13.76 6.17 -11.44
N PHE A 322 -12.44 5.96 -11.45
CA PHE A 322 -11.44 6.98 -11.74
C PHE A 322 -10.67 6.65 -13.02
N THR A 323 -10.54 7.63 -13.90
CA THR A 323 -9.69 7.55 -15.08
C THR A 323 -8.61 8.62 -14.99
N ALA A 324 -7.34 8.23 -15.04
CA ALA A 324 -6.22 9.15 -15.20
C ALA A 324 -6.05 9.46 -16.69
N TYR A 325 -6.20 10.71 -17.06
CA TYR A 325 -5.95 11.18 -18.42
C TYR A 325 -4.56 11.78 -18.52
N PHE A 326 -3.79 11.32 -19.52
CA PHE A 326 -2.44 11.79 -19.79
C PHE A 326 -2.36 12.42 -21.16
N GLY A 327 -1.54 13.48 -21.28
CA GLY A 327 -1.19 14.10 -22.56
C GLY A 327 0.23 13.73 -22.96
N GLU A 328 0.53 13.72 -24.27
CA GLU A 328 1.88 13.50 -24.78
C GLU A 328 2.77 14.72 -24.54
N GLU A 329 3.98 14.50 -23.99
CA GLU A 329 5.00 15.55 -23.97
C GLU A 329 5.55 15.74 -25.38
N HIS A 330 5.21 16.83 -26.00
CA HIS A 330 5.85 17.22 -27.24
C HIS A 330 7.26 17.72 -26.94
N VAL A 331 8.26 16.85 -27.12
CA VAL A 331 9.69 17.25 -27.08
C VAL A 331 10.02 18.01 -28.36
N GLY A 332 9.50 19.22 -28.47
CA GLY A 332 9.86 20.15 -29.54
C GLY A 332 11.12 20.90 -29.15
N THR A 333 12.19 20.73 -29.92
CA THR A 333 13.33 21.64 -29.91
C THR A 333 12.90 23.02 -30.44
N GLY A 334 12.63 23.95 -29.52
CA GLY A 334 12.43 25.36 -29.85
C GLY A 334 11.02 25.75 -30.30
N GLN A 335 10.44 26.63 -29.57
CA GLN A 335 9.10 27.23 -29.65
C GLN A 335 7.98 26.31 -29.14
N ILE A 336 7.51 26.59 -27.90
CA ILE A 336 6.22 26.12 -27.45
C ILE A 336 5.20 26.69 -28.44
N ALA A 337 4.64 25.82 -29.30
CA ALA A 337 3.48 26.21 -30.09
C ALA A 337 2.43 26.71 -29.11
N ALA A 338 1.88 27.88 -29.32
CA ALA A 338 0.71 28.35 -28.62
C ALA A 338 -0.33 27.22 -28.73
N GLY A 339 -0.83 26.70 -27.61
CA GLY A 339 -1.94 25.75 -27.63
C GLY A 339 -3.05 26.31 -28.50
N GLU A 340 -3.88 25.48 -29.04
CA GLU A 340 -5.07 25.90 -29.83
C GLU A 340 -5.91 26.94 -29.06
N ASP A 341 -5.76 26.99 -27.74
CA ASP A 341 -6.43 27.89 -26.78
C ASP A 341 -5.83 29.33 -26.73
N GLY A 342 -4.65 29.57 -27.37
CA GLY A 342 -4.08 30.93 -27.53
C GLY A 342 -3.29 31.47 -26.34
N PHE A 343 -3.07 30.70 -25.29
CA PHE A 343 -2.18 31.04 -24.17
C PHE A 343 -0.92 30.18 -24.18
N SER A 344 0.23 30.78 -23.84
CA SER A 344 1.49 30.06 -23.66
C SER A 344 2.40 30.74 -22.62
N LEU A 345 3.27 29.94 -21.96
CA LEU A 345 4.25 30.41 -20.99
C LEU A 345 5.66 30.29 -21.52
N TYR A 346 6.47 31.34 -21.36
CA TYR A 346 7.91 31.32 -21.71
C TYR A 346 8.71 32.35 -20.90
N PRO A 347 10.06 32.16 -20.75
CA PRO A 347 10.79 30.95 -21.06
C PRO A 347 10.40 29.80 -20.13
N ASN A 348 10.63 28.58 -20.56
CA ASN A 348 10.47 27.39 -19.73
C ASN A 348 11.64 26.43 -20.01
N PRO A 349 12.59 26.21 -19.08
CA PRO A 349 12.61 26.74 -17.69
C PRO A 349 12.69 28.27 -17.59
N ALA A 350 12.08 28.82 -16.54
CA ALA A 350 12.01 30.25 -16.26
C ALA A 350 13.03 30.66 -15.19
N GLY A 351 13.62 31.85 -15.37
CA GLY A 351 14.37 32.53 -14.31
C GLY A 351 13.44 33.28 -13.35
N ASP A 352 13.72 34.57 -13.07
CA ASP A 352 12.94 35.39 -12.15
C ASP A 352 11.62 35.93 -12.72
N VAL A 353 11.42 35.76 -14.00
CA VAL A 353 10.26 36.27 -14.72
C VAL A 353 9.77 35.20 -15.70
N ILE A 354 8.44 35.06 -15.79
CA ILE A 354 7.77 34.28 -16.82
C ILE A 354 6.76 35.16 -17.56
N TYR A 355 6.62 34.91 -18.83
CA TYR A 355 5.70 35.63 -19.71
C TYR A 355 4.54 34.74 -20.08
N LEU A 356 3.33 35.23 -19.85
CA LEU A 356 2.10 34.59 -20.32
C LEU A 356 1.62 35.33 -21.58
N SER A 357 1.70 34.67 -22.74
CA SER A 357 1.18 35.24 -23.98
C SER A 357 -0.31 35.08 -24.09
N ASN A 358 -0.97 36.07 -24.72
CA ASN A 358 -2.41 36.08 -25.00
C ASN A 358 -2.61 36.36 -26.52
N LEU A 359 -2.43 35.34 -27.36
CA LEU A 359 -2.49 35.49 -28.81
C LEU A 359 -3.90 35.67 -29.35
N LYS A 360 -4.92 35.33 -28.58
CA LYS A 360 -6.34 35.51 -28.97
C LYS A 360 -6.97 36.78 -28.41
N HIS A 361 -6.19 37.61 -27.70
CA HIS A 361 -6.65 38.85 -27.10
C HIS A 361 -7.95 38.69 -26.28
N LYS A 362 -7.92 37.75 -25.35
CA LYS A 362 -9.05 37.46 -24.46
C LYS A 362 -8.84 38.03 -23.06
N GLU A 363 -9.92 38.47 -22.44
CA GLU A 363 -9.91 38.76 -21.01
C GLU A 363 -9.95 37.45 -20.23
N ALA A 364 -8.99 37.24 -19.30
CA ALA A 364 -8.91 36.01 -18.53
C ALA A 364 -8.30 36.29 -17.14
N VAL A 365 -8.45 35.34 -16.23
CA VAL A 365 -7.80 35.36 -14.92
C VAL A 365 -6.78 34.22 -14.86
N TYR A 366 -5.55 34.53 -14.46
CA TYR A 366 -4.59 33.48 -14.18
C TYR A 366 -4.43 33.26 -12.68
N THR A 367 -4.21 32.01 -12.29
CA THR A 367 -3.87 31.58 -10.93
C THR A 367 -2.67 30.65 -10.99
N LEU A 368 -1.69 30.88 -10.11
CA LEU A 368 -0.44 30.13 -10.01
C LEU A 368 -0.41 29.30 -8.74
N TYR A 369 -0.09 28.03 -8.87
CA TYR A 369 -0.04 27.05 -7.79
C TYR A 369 1.32 26.36 -7.69
N ASP A 370 1.72 25.97 -6.47
CA ASP A 370 2.76 24.97 -6.29
C ASP A 370 2.24 23.57 -6.57
N MET A 371 3.12 22.55 -6.51
CA MET A 371 2.76 21.15 -6.74
C MET A 371 1.89 20.54 -5.63
N ASN A 372 1.72 21.24 -4.50
CA ASN A 372 0.82 20.84 -3.42
C ASN A 372 -0.58 21.49 -3.55
N GLY A 373 -0.80 22.30 -4.60
CA GLY A 373 -2.06 22.98 -4.86
C GLY A 373 -2.25 24.27 -4.07
N HIS A 374 -1.20 24.80 -3.38
CA HIS A 374 -1.28 26.08 -2.71
C HIS A 374 -1.27 27.22 -3.73
N LEU A 375 -2.25 28.11 -3.62
CA LEU A 375 -2.30 29.33 -4.42
C LEU A 375 -1.14 30.25 -4.03
N LEU A 376 -0.30 30.58 -5.01
CA LEU A 376 0.89 31.42 -4.83
C LEU A 376 0.67 32.83 -5.37
N LYS A 377 -0.07 32.95 -6.48
CA LYS A 377 -0.30 34.22 -7.16
C LYS A 377 -1.55 34.15 -8.02
N GLU A 378 -2.20 35.30 -8.17
CA GLU A 378 -3.30 35.48 -9.12
C GLU A 378 -3.18 36.83 -9.82
N GLY A 379 -3.82 36.97 -10.98
CA GLY A 379 -3.85 38.23 -11.73
C GLY A 379 -4.80 38.18 -12.90
N ILE A 380 -5.02 39.35 -13.49
CA ILE A 380 -5.95 39.53 -14.62
C ILE A 380 -5.12 39.75 -15.90
N ILE A 381 -5.51 39.05 -16.96
CA ILE A 381 -5.04 39.27 -18.33
C ILE A 381 -6.12 40.12 -19.01
N ARG A 382 -5.73 41.27 -19.57
CA ARG A 382 -6.67 42.13 -20.26
C ARG A 382 -6.73 41.79 -21.75
N GLU A 383 -7.84 42.05 -22.35
CA GLU A 383 -8.05 41.88 -23.78
C GLU A 383 -6.98 42.62 -24.64
N THR A 384 -6.52 43.76 -24.15
CA THR A 384 -5.47 44.56 -24.81
C THR A 384 -4.06 44.00 -24.65
N ASP A 385 -3.83 43.08 -23.74
CA ASP A 385 -2.50 42.57 -23.40
C ASP A 385 -2.14 41.39 -24.33
N THR A 386 -1.16 41.59 -25.18
CA THR A 386 -0.58 40.49 -25.98
C THR A 386 0.28 39.56 -25.12
N GLN A 387 0.75 40.09 -23.96
CA GLN A 387 1.67 39.43 -23.06
C GLN A 387 1.53 40.00 -21.66
N THR A 388 1.45 39.13 -20.66
CA THR A 388 1.47 39.49 -19.24
C THR A 388 2.78 39.04 -18.61
N VAL A 389 3.47 39.98 -17.93
CA VAL A 389 4.75 39.70 -17.25
C VAL A 389 4.46 39.29 -15.80
N ILE A 390 4.95 38.13 -15.39
CA ILE A 390 4.73 37.58 -14.05
C ILE A 390 6.09 37.41 -13.37
N ASN A 391 6.33 38.16 -12.32
CA ASN A 391 7.53 38.02 -11.50
C ASN A 391 7.38 36.79 -10.60
N ILE A 392 8.38 35.88 -10.64
CA ILE A 392 8.48 34.64 -9.89
C ILE A 392 9.82 34.51 -9.15
N SER A 393 10.52 35.62 -8.90
CA SER A 393 11.82 35.64 -8.23
C SER A 393 11.77 35.11 -6.79
N ASN A 394 10.61 35.19 -6.15
CA ASN A 394 10.38 34.68 -4.80
C ASN A 394 10.01 33.19 -4.74
N LEU A 395 9.92 32.52 -5.90
CA LEU A 395 9.63 31.09 -5.95
C LEU A 395 10.93 30.28 -5.89
N THR A 396 10.87 29.14 -5.18
CA THR A 396 11.99 28.19 -5.14
C THR A 396 12.08 27.39 -6.47
N PRO A 397 13.26 26.88 -6.86
CA PRO A 397 13.39 26.00 -8.00
C PRO A 397 12.47 24.77 -7.86
N SER A 398 11.48 24.67 -8.73
CA SER A 398 10.47 23.61 -8.72
C SER A 398 9.61 23.66 -9.99
N VAL A 399 8.70 22.73 -10.12
CA VAL A 399 7.60 22.76 -11.09
C VAL A 399 6.43 23.53 -10.52
N TYR A 400 5.78 24.35 -11.35
CA TYR A 400 4.61 25.13 -11.00
C TYR A 400 3.51 24.99 -12.04
N LEU A 401 2.26 25.11 -11.57
CA LEU A 401 1.07 25.06 -12.41
C LEU A 401 0.42 26.43 -12.47
N MET A 402 0.05 26.82 -13.69
CA MET A 402 -0.73 28.02 -13.94
C MET A 402 -2.06 27.64 -14.59
N ARG A 403 -3.13 28.08 -14.00
CA ARG A 403 -4.49 27.95 -14.56
C ARG A 403 -4.91 29.30 -15.10
N VAL A 404 -5.30 29.35 -16.36
CA VAL A 404 -5.89 30.52 -17.00
C VAL A 404 -7.36 30.25 -17.23
N MET A 405 -8.23 31.05 -16.60
CA MET A 405 -9.68 30.96 -16.76
C MET A 405 -10.14 31.87 -17.87
N ASP A 406 -10.45 31.28 -19.02
CA ASP A 406 -11.13 31.95 -20.12
C ASP A 406 -12.66 31.85 -19.90
N PRO A 407 -13.37 32.99 -19.83
CA PRO A 407 -14.83 32.96 -19.60
C PRO A 407 -15.62 32.25 -20.71
N THR A 408 -15.06 32.07 -21.89
CA THR A 408 -15.74 31.52 -23.07
C THR A 408 -15.37 30.08 -23.38
N ASP A 409 -14.08 29.73 -23.24
CA ASP A 409 -13.53 28.41 -23.65
C ASP A 409 -13.17 27.50 -22.43
N GLY A 410 -13.32 28.03 -21.22
CA GLY A 410 -13.01 27.28 -19.99
C GLY A 410 -11.56 27.39 -19.52
N PRO A 411 -11.13 26.56 -18.57
CA PRO A 411 -9.80 26.64 -18.00
C PRO A 411 -8.71 26.08 -18.93
N VAL A 412 -7.65 26.86 -19.11
CA VAL A 412 -6.39 26.41 -19.75
C VAL A 412 -5.36 26.17 -18.66
N HIS A 413 -4.70 25.02 -18.69
CA HIS A 413 -3.66 24.62 -17.73
C HIS A 413 -2.30 24.66 -18.38
N LEU A 414 -1.38 25.41 -17.78
CA LEU A 414 -0.02 25.62 -18.24
C LEU A 414 0.96 25.22 -17.15
N ARG A 415 2.10 24.64 -17.51
CA ARG A 415 3.14 24.22 -16.56
C ARG A 415 4.46 24.89 -16.92
N PHE A 416 5.22 25.28 -15.91
CA PHE A 416 6.60 25.74 -16.10
C PHE A 416 7.52 25.26 -14.98
N ILE A 417 8.81 25.29 -15.27
CA ILE A 417 9.89 24.98 -14.34
C ILE A 417 10.57 26.30 -13.96
N LYS A 418 10.62 26.60 -12.65
CA LYS A 418 11.52 27.66 -12.14
C LYS A 418 12.93 27.07 -12.06
N ALA A 419 13.85 27.62 -12.84
CA ALA A 419 15.25 27.21 -12.81
C ALA A 419 15.91 27.58 -11.47
N ALA A 420 16.91 26.79 -11.04
CA ALA A 420 17.83 27.21 -10.01
C ALA A 420 18.72 28.33 -10.59
N ASP A 421 19.06 29.32 -9.75
CA ASP A 421 20.04 30.34 -10.14
C ASP A 421 21.37 29.64 -10.44
N LEU A 422 21.80 29.69 -11.69
CA LEU A 422 23.14 29.28 -12.09
C LEU A 422 24.10 30.38 -11.61
N HIS A 423 24.73 30.17 -10.46
CA HIS A 423 25.90 30.93 -10.02
C HIS A 423 27.17 30.38 -10.64
#